data_fe2a4c023112bebea85276e0d4292691
#
_entry.id   fe2a4c023112bebea85276e0d4292691
#
_cell.length_a   1.000
_cell.length_b   1.000
_cell.length_c   1.000
_cell.angle_alpha   90.00
_cell.angle_beta   90.00
_cell.angle_gamma   90.00
#
_symmetry.space_group_name_H-M   'P 1'
#
loop_
_entity.id
_entity.type
_entity.pdbx_description
1 polymer ?
#
loop_
_entity_poly.entity_id
_entity_poly.type
_entity_poly.pdbx_seq_one_letter_code
_entity_poly.pdbx_strand_id
1 'polypeptide(L)'
;MTAEAPIKSNTQPVAETSGRLTPEEKKVIPCVNPATGECLGQVEITTPEQIPERVKRARAAQQQWSRSTFAQRRAVLKNIMDYVLQHADELCEEIVRDSGKTYENAMLGEVLPICNKIRWTIKNGEKYLRPEKVGSGMLMHKKGRIEYHPLGVVACIIPWNYPLQNVLSSLVAPLMAGNAVILKASEMVAWSSARFQRITDQALESEGFSKDLVQIINGYGDTGAALVRGGVQKILFIGSVNNGRRIIEGSAEHLTPVVMELGGKDPFIVCPDADMERAIHSALGGIFINLGQNCIAAERLLVFDTVYEQFVNKLASHAGALRQGVPDRKGSVDVGAITSPIQIDLIDRLVKAALEQGAKALVGGAIQNLGSGQFYPPTILVDVRQDMEIADSEVFGPVMLVFKVRDDAEAIELANSTEFGLHSTVMSNDLARAERIAAQLEAGATCINDFGLCYLNQDLPFGGVKSSGFGRMNGRDGLRAYTNQKAVLTDRFGFGVPPKLFPVKPGDYDKGRETVRLMFASSPWVKLTSIFRLIKLSLGRRAGK
;
A
#
# COMPACT_ATOMS: atom_id res chain seq x y z
N MET A 1 23.32 19.58 -26.02
CA MET A 1 23.57 20.09 -24.66
C MET A 1 22.59 21.23 -24.43
N THR A 2 21.40 20.90 -23.97
CA THR A 2 20.36 21.86 -23.58
C THR A 2 20.21 21.69 -22.06
N ALA A 3 20.50 22.79 -21.33
CA ALA A 3 20.46 22.82 -19.88
C ALA A 3 19.00 22.71 -19.37
N GLU A 4 18.74 21.69 -18.60
CA GLU A 4 17.50 21.58 -17.83
C GLU A 4 17.46 22.64 -16.74
N ALA A 5 16.35 23.38 -16.69
CA ALA A 5 16.08 24.33 -15.63
C ALA A 5 15.74 23.59 -14.33
N PRO A 6 16.20 24.04 -13.14
CA PRO A 6 15.90 23.34 -11.90
C PRO A 6 14.43 23.53 -11.51
N ILE A 7 13.75 22.43 -11.25
CA ILE A 7 12.40 22.36 -10.68
C ILE A 7 12.48 23.01 -9.28
N LYS A 8 11.85 24.15 -9.13
CA LYS A 8 11.70 24.81 -7.83
C LYS A 8 10.63 24.07 -7.03
N SER A 9 11.02 23.21 -6.10
CA SER A 9 10.15 22.69 -5.06
C SER A 9 9.85 23.81 -4.07
N ASN A 10 8.66 24.40 -4.17
CA ASN A 10 8.19 25.42 -3.23
C ASN A 10 7.35 24.73 -2.13
N THR A 11 7.99 23.87 -1.34
CA THR A 11 7.37 23.29 -0.15
C THR A 11 7.87 24.06 1.07
N GLN A 12 7.10 25.08 1.47
CA GLN A 12 7.25 25.59 2.84
C GLN A 12 6.80 24.50 3.81
N PRO A 13 7.53 24.23 4.90
CA PRO A 13 7.10 23.27 5.89
C PRO A 13 5.81 23.80 6.55
N VAL A 14 4.75 23.00 6.52
CA VAL A 14 3.58 23.22 7.36
C VAL A 14 4.08 23.24 8.80
N ALA A 15 3.93 24.37 9.47
CA ALA A 15 4.37 24.55 10.84
C ALA A 15 3.73 23.46 11.72
N GLU A 16 4.55 22.67 12.38
CA GLU A 16 4.13 21.80 13.47
C GLU A 16 3.60 22.73 14.58
N THR A 17 2.30 22.91 14.66
CA THR A 17 1.66 23.46 15.87
C THR A 17 1.51 22.35 16.92
N SER A 18 2.62 21.66 17.24
CA SER A 18 2.76 20.99 18.50
C SER A 18 3.22 22.04 19.51
N GLY A 19 2.29 22.69 20.21
CA GLY A 19 2.63 23.32 21.48
C GLY A 19 3.51 22.35 22.24
N ARG A 20 4.66 22.81 22.78
CA ARG A 20 5.59 21.95 23.54
C ARG A 20 4.83 21.33 24.71
N LEU A 21 4.35 20.10 24.55
CA LEU A 21 3.80 19.30 25.61
C LEU A 21 4.84 19.15 26.71
N THR A 22 4.42 19.23 27.97
CA THR A 22 5.29 18.97 29.11
C THR A 22 5.79 17.51 29.07
N PRO A 23 6.91 17.18 29.76
CA PRO A 23 7.41 15.81 29.81
C PRO A 23 6.42 14.77 30.33
N GLU A 24 5.44 15.18 31.14
CA GLU A 24 4.38 14.29 31.65
C GLU A 24 3.27 14.11 30.61
N GLU A 25 2.87 15.16 29.89
CA GLU A 25 1.91 15.10 28.79
C GLU A 25 2.43 14.25 27.60
N LYS A 26 3.74 14.11 27.45
CA LYS A 26 4.35 13.24 26.43
C LYS A 26 4.29 11.73 26.73
N LYS A 27 3.75 11.32 27.87
CA LYS A 27 3.66 9.89 28.24
C LYS A 27 2.39 9.20 27.77
N VAL A 28 1.40 9.97 27.37
CA VAL A 28 0.09 9.46 26.97
C VAL A 28 -0.40 10.18 25.70
N ILE A 29 -1.28 9.51 24.98
CA ILE A 29 -2.04 10.07 23.85
C ILE A 29 -3.46 10.28 24.32
N PRO A 30 -3.97 11.53 24.38
CA PRO A 30 -5.39 11.78 24.61
C PRO A 30 -6.20 11.34 23.40
N CYS A 31 -7.25 10.57 23.63
CA CYS A 31 -8.13 10.05 22.59
C CYS A 31 -9.48 10.74 22.66
N VAL A 32 -9.96 11.24 21.53
CA VAL A 32 -11.19 12.04 21.42
C VAL A 32 -12.01 11.54 20.24
N ASN A 33 -13.31 11.41 20.43
CA ASN A 33 -14.24 11.12 19.34
C ASN A 33 -14.34 12.33 18.41
N PRO A 34 -13.91 12.24 17.15
CA PRO A 34 -13.87 13.40 16.25
C PRO A 34 -15.28 13.89 15.83
N ALA A 35 -16.31 13.06 15.97
CA ALA A 35 -17.68 13.43 15.63
C ALA A 35 -18.41 14.17 16.76
N THR A 36 -18.01 13.98 18.03
CA THR A 36 -18.72 14.53 19.20
C THR A 36 -17.86 15.40 20.10
N GLY A 37 -16.52 15.29 20.01
CA GLY A 37 -15.60 15.91 20.96
C GLY A 37 -15.50 15.16 22.31
N GLU A 38 -16.19 14.01 22.46
CA GLU A 38 -16.15 13.20 23.68
C GLU A 38 -14.74 12.65 23.95
N CYS A 39 -14.27 12.79 25.20
CA CYS A 39 -13.02 12.17 25.65
C CYS A 39 -13.21 10.64 25.77
N LEU A 40 -12.46 9.86 24.98
CA LEU A 40 -12.48 8.40 24.99
C LEU A 40 -11.49 7.81 26.02
N GLY A 41 -10.62 8.65 26.58
CA GLY A 41 -9.59 8.24 27.54
C GLY A 41 -8.19 8.59 27.04
N GLN A 42 -7.21 7.86 27.55
CA GLN A 42 -5.78 8.06 27.25
C GLN A 42 -5.11 6.72 26.96
N VAL A 43 -4.11 6.72 26.09
CA VAL A 43 -3.30 5.55 25.74
C VAL A 43 -1.84 5.85 26.04
N GLU A 44 -1.16 4.94 26.76
CA GLU A 44 0.27 5.06 27.04
C GLU A 44 1.10 4.96 25.76
N ILE A 45 2.15 5.77 25.67
CA ILE A 45 3.11 5.69 24.57
C ILE A 45 4.19 4.64 24.86
N THR A 46 4.68 4.03 23.79
CA THR A 46 5.95 3.31 23.80
C THR A 46 7.05 4.32 23.51
N THR A 47 7.95 4.52 24.47
CA THR A 47 9.04 5.50 24.30
C THR A 47 10.13 4.96 23.37
N PRO A 48 10.93 5.84 22.73
CA PRO A 48 12.06 5.42 21.89
C PRO A 48 13.03 4.45 22.59
N GLU A 49 13.26 4.62 23.87
CA GLU A 49 14.18 3.79 24.70
C GLU A 49 13.67 2.36 24.87
N GLN A 50 12.36 2.13 24.76
CA GLN A 50 11.74 0.80 24.87
C GLN A 50 11.85 -0.01 23.56
N ILE A 51 12.11 0.62 22.42
CA ILE A 51 12.12 -0.04 21.12
C ILE A 51 13.17 -1.17 21.00
N PRO A 52 14.42 -1.02 21.47
CA PRO A 52 15.40 -2.10 21.39
C PRO A 52 14.95 -3.38 22.10
N GLU A 53 14.33 -3.26 23.27
CA GLU A 53 13.82 -4.42 24.00
C GLU A 53 12.59 -5.04 23.29
N ARG A 54 11.71 -4.23 22.72
CA ARG A 54 10.60 -4.70 21.89
C ARG A 54 11.10 -5.53 20.70
N VAL A 55 12.10 -5.04 19.97
CA VAL A 55 12.72 -5.75 18.84
C VAL A 55 13.38 -7.05 19.27
N LYS A 56 14.07 -7.06 20.42
CA LYS A 56 14.70 -8.26 20.98
C LYS A 56 13.66 -9.33 21.30
N ARG A 57 12.55 -8.97 21.96
CA ARG A 57 11.44 -9.88 22.28
C ARG A 57 10.77 -10.42 21.03
N ALA A 58 10.47 -9.55 20.04
CA ALA A 58 9.92 -9.96 18.76
C ALA A 58 10.83 -10.96 18.02
N ARG A 59 12.15 -10.72 18.04
CA ARG A 59 13.14 -11.61 17.43
C ARG A 59 13.19 -12.97 18.11
N ALA A 60 13.10 -13.03 19.43
CA ALA A 60 13.04 -14.29 20.18
C ALA A 60 11.77 -15.09 19.84
N ALA A 61 10.60 -14.44 19.80
CA ALA A 61 9.35 -15.07 19.41
C ALA A 61 9.37 -15.55 17.94
N GLN A 62 9.98 -14.78 17.05
CA GLN A 62 10.10 -15.13 15.63
C GLN A 62 10.93 -16.40 15.39
N GLN A 63 11.92 -16.69 16.22
CA GLN A 63 12.71 -17.93 16.09
C GLN A 63 11.84 -19.20 16.19
N GLN A 64 10.86 -19.21 17.07
CA GLN A 64 9.89 -20.30 17.16
C GLN A 64 8.92 -20.26 15.96
N TRP A 65 8.38 -19.08 15.64
CA TRP A 65 7.41 -18.91 14.58
C TRP A 65 7.94 -19.24 13.19
N SER A 66 9.22 -18.94 12.91
CA SER A 66 9.85 -19.26 11.62
C SER A 66 9.87 -20.76 11.31
N ARG A 67 9.84 -21.61 12.35
CA ARG A 67 9.79 -23.08 12.24
C ARG A 67 8.38 -23.65 12.23
N SER A 68 7.34 -22.80 12.41
CA SER A 68 5.96 -23.22 12.37
C SER A 68 5.55 -23.73 10.97
N THR A 69 4.62 -24.66 10.96
CA THR A 69 4.02 -25.16 9.73
C THR A 69 3.05 -24.14 9.14
N PHE A 70 2.79 -24.22 7.84
CA PHE A 70 1.74 -23.41 7.22
C PHE A 70 0.34 -23.68 7.81
N ALA A 71 0.09 -24.89 8.32
CA ALA A 71 -1.15 -25.20 9.02
C ALA A 71 -1.32 -24.36 10.30
N GLN A 72 -0.29 -24.25 11.12
CA GLN A 72 -0.28 -23.42 12.33
C GLN A 72 -0.45 -21.92 12.00
N ARG A 73 0.25 -21.43 10.96
CA ARG A 73 0.11 -20.03 10.52
C ARG A 73 -1.32 -19.73 10.04
N ARG A 74 -1.93 -20.68 9.31
CA ARG A 74 -3.35 -20.58 8.91
C ARG A 74 -4.29 -20.58 10.11
N ALA A 75 -4.02 -21.39 11.14
CA ALA A 75 -4.85 -21.45 12.34
C ALA A 75 -4.87 -20.10 13.07
N VAL A 76 -3.71 -19.48 13.29
CA VAL A 76 -3.64 -18.14 13.89
C VAL A 76 -4.42 -17.11 13.07
N LEU A 77 -4.22 -17.08 11.74
CA LEU A 77 -4.96 -16.15 10.87
C LEU A 77 -6.47 -16.42 10.89
N LYS A 78 -6.89 -17.70 10.95
CA LYS A 78 -8.29 -18.07 11.07
C LYS A 78 -8.88 -17.58 12.39
N ASN A 79 -8.17 -17.75 13.51
CA ASN A 79 -8.61 -17.29 14.82
C ASN A 79 -8.78 -15.77 14.87
N ILE A 80 -7.88 -15.00 14.21
CA ILE A 80 -8.05 -13.55 14.03
C ILE A 80 -9.35 -13.25 13.25
N MET A 81 -9.58 -13.93 12.13
CA MET A 81 -10.79 -13.72 11.30
C MET A 81 -12.06 -14.10 12.06
N ASP A 82 -12.06 -15.23 12.76
CA ASP A 82 -13.21 -15.68 13.54
C ASP A 82 -13.56 -14.69 14.64
N TYR A 83 -12.55 -14.14 15.35
CA TYR A 83 -12.76 -13.09 16.33
C TYR A 83 -13.38 -11.83 15.70
N VAL A 84 -12.82 -11.37 14.58
CA VAL A 84 -13.35 -10.18 13.87
C VAL A 84 -14.81 -10.39 13.47
N LEU A 85 -15.18 -11.58 12.97
CA LEU A 85 -16.56 -11.88 12.58
C LEU A 85 -17.51 -11.97 13.79
N GLN A 86 -17.06 -12.57 14.90
CA GLN A 86 -17.87 -12.71 16.12
C GLN A 86 -18.12 -11.37 16.81
N HIS A 87 -17.18 -10.43 16.71
CA HIS A 87 -17.21 -9.13 17.40
C HIS A 87 -17.34 -7.95 16.44
N ALA A 88 -17.83 -8.17 15.21
CA ALA A 88 -17.89 -7.16 14.17
C ALA A 88 -18.65 -5.89 14.60
N ASP A 89 -19.76 -6.05 15.31
CA ASP A 89 -20.58 -4.95 15.81
C ASP A 89 -19.85 -4.11 16.84
N GLU A 90 -19.15 -4.75 17.78
CA GLU A 90 -18.37 -4.06 18.82
C GLU A 90 -17.16 -3.35 18.22
N LEU A 91 -16.48 -4.01 17.25
CA LEU A 91 -15.36 -3.42 16.54
C LEU A 91 -15.78 -2.21 15.72
N CYS A 92 -16.92 -2.28 15.01
CA CYS A 92 -17.47 -1.12 14.31
C CYS A 92 -17.81 0.04 15.26
N GLU A 93 -18.36 -0.25 16.43
CA GLU A 93 -18.64 0.78 17.46
C GLU A 93 -17.34 1.48 17.89
N GLU A 94 -16.28 0.70 18.20
CA GLU A 94 -14.99 1.25 18.61
C GLU A 94 -14.36 2.08 17.48
N ILE A 95 -14.39 1.59 16.24
CA ILE A 95 -13.86 2.27 15.07
C ILE A 95 -14.59 3.58 14.79
N VAL A 96 -15.92 3.57 14.83
CA VAL A 96 -16.77 4.76 14.60
C VAL A 96 -16.45 5.85 15.63
N ARG A 97 -16.33 5.49 16.91
CA ARG A 97 -16.00 6.44 17.97
C ARG A 97 -14.57 6.99 17.85
N ASP A 98 -13.61 6.17 17.43
CA ASP A 98 -12.20 6.56 17.34
C ASP A 98 -11.87 7.35 16.07
N SER A 99 -12.61 7.11 14.97
CA SER A 99 -12.31 7.71 13.66
C SER A 99 -13.37 8.66 13.10
N GLY A 100 -14.58 8.64 13.64
CA GLY A 100 -15.69 9.48 13.16
C GLY A 100 -16.38 9.00 11.89
N LYS A 101 -15.99 7.87 11.29
CA LYS A 101 -16.63 7.31 10.09
C LYS A 101 -17.99 6.68 10.39
N THR A 102 -18.80 6.41 9.35
CA THR A 102 -20.09 5.75 9.54
C THR A 102 -19.94 4.25 9.82
N TYR A 103 -20.99 3.63 10.37
CA TYR A 103 -21.01 2.18 10.64
C TYR A 103 -20.89 1.34 9.37
N GLU A 104 -21.51 1.80 8.28
CA GLU A 104 -21.41 1.15 6.96
C GLU A 104 -19.97 1.19 6.45
N ASN A 105 -19.28 2.31 6.61
CA ASN A 105 -17.87 2.43 6.25
C ASN A 105 -16.97 1.58 7.14
N ALA A 106 -17.25 1.45 8.44
CA ALA A 106 -16.52 0.56 9.32
C ALA A 106 -16.71 -0.92 8.91
N MET A 107 -17.94 -1.33 8.60
CA MET A 107 -18.23 -2.70 8.19
C MET A 107 -17.65 -3.03 6.81
N LEU A 108 -17.94 -2.20 5.79
CA LEU A 108 -17.59 -2.48 4.39
C LEU A 108 -16.17 -2.03 4.03
N GLY A 109 -15.64 -1.01 4.70
CA GLY A 109 -14.29 -0.50 4.45
C GLY A 109 -13.21 -1.11 5.33
N GLU A 110 -13.56 -1.75 6.45
CA GLU A 110 -12.58 -2.34 7.37
C GLU A 110 -12.79 -3.83 7.64
N VAL A 111 -13.97 -4.24 8.13
CA VAL A 111 -14.24 -5.65 8.46
C VAL A 111 -14.23 -6.54 7.22
N LEU A 112 -14.91 -6.13 6.16
CA LEU A 112 -14.97 -6.91 4.91
C LEU A 112 -13.59 -7.09 4.25
N PRO A 113 -12.77 -6.03 4.02
CA PRO A 113 -11.48 -6.17 3.38
C PRO A 113 -10.50 -7.05 4.18
N ILE A 114 -10.48 -6.93 5.51
CA ILE A 114 -9.58 -7.75 6.34
C ILE A 114 -9.98 -9.22 6.32
N CYS A 115 -11.27 -9.54 6.43
CA CYS A 115 -11.76 -10.92 6.33
C CYS A 115 -11.44 -11.52 4.95
N ASN A 116 -11.61 -10.74 3.88
CA ASN A 116 -11.26 -11.15 2.53
C ASN A 116 -9.77 -11.42 2.37
N LYS A 117 -8.90 -10.54 2.89
CA LYS A 117 -7.44 -10.70 2.85
C LYS A 117 -6.97 -11.93 3.63
N ILE A 118 -7.50 -12.14 4.83
CA ILE A 118 -7.17 -13.32 5.63
C ILE A 118 -7.62 -14.59 4.91
N ARG A 119 -8.85 -14.65 4.42
CA ARG A 119 -9.39 -15.79 3.67
C ARG A 119 -8.55 -16.13 2.44
N TRP A 120 -8.17 -15.11 1.66
CA TRP A 120 -7.30 -15.29 0.50
C TRP A 120 -5.93 -15.83 0.90
N THR A 121 -5.33 -15.28 1.96
CA THR A 121 -4.00 -15.67 2.44
C THR A 121 -4.00 -17.11 3.01
N ILE A 122 -5.04 -17.49 3.73
CA ILE A 122 -5.22 -18.89 4.20
C ILE A 122 -5.25 -19.86 3.01
N LYS A 123 -5.98 -19.50 1.94
CA LYS A 123 -6.14 -20.34 0.75
C LYS A 123 -4.87 -20.42 -0.09
N ASN A 124 -4.16 -19.30 -0.28
CA ASN A 124 -3.12 -19.18 -1.31
C ASN A 124 -1.70 -19.06 -0.73
N GLY A 125 -1.54 -18.70 0.55
CA GLY A 125 -0.25 -18.33 1.14
C GLY A 125 0.80 -19.42 1.02
N GLU A 126 0.48 -20.66 1.36
CA GLU A 126 1.39 -21.78 1.20
C GLU A 126 1.81 -22.00 -0.25
N LYS A 127 0.87 -21.91 -1.20
CA LYS A 127 1.15 -22.06 -2.63
C LYS A 127 2.23 -21.10 -3.12
N TYR A 128 2.19 -19.85 -2.66
CA TYR A 128 3.12 -18.81 -3.12
C TYR A 128 4.42 -18.72 -2.32
N LEU A 129 4.48 -19.34 -1.13
CA LEU A 129 5.65 -19.32 -0.24
C LEU A 129 6.44 -20.64 -0.23
N ARG A 130 5.89 -21.73 -0.76
CA ARG A 130 6.68 -22.96 -0.92
C ARG A 130 7.73 -22.81 -2.01
N PRO A 131 8.81 -23.62 -1.96
CA PRO A 131 9.88 -23.57 -2.96
C PRO A 131 9.35 -23.73 -4.39
N GLU A 132 9.78 -22.86 -5.28
CA GLU A 132 9.41 -22.81 -6.69
C GLU A 132 10.53 -23.44 -7.53
N LYS A 133 10.20 -24.46 -8.32
CA LYS A 133 11.15 -25.07 -9.26
C LYS A 133 11.35 -24.14 -10.46
N VAL A 134 12.60 -23.91 -10.81
CA VAL A 134 12.98 -23.10 -11.97
C VAL A 134 13.86 -23.90 -12.93
N GLY A 135 13.93 -23.45 -14.17
CA GLY A 135 14.80 -24.05 -15.16
C GLY A 135 16.28 -23.98 -14.75
N SER A 136 17.04 -24.99 -15.11
CA SER A 136 18.50 -25.02 -14.86
C SER A 136 19.32 -24.34 -15.95
N GLY A 137 18.67 -23.73 -16.94
CA GLY A 137 19.36 -23.11 -18.08
C GLY A 137 20.26 -24.08 -18.82
N MET A 138 21.49 -23.69 -19.05
CA MET A 138 22.51 -24.53 -19.71
C MET A 138 22.99 -25.71 -18.85
N LEU A 139 22.69 -25.72 -17.56
CA LEU A 139 23.18 -26.71 -16.61
C LEU A 139 22.19 -27.90 -16.48
N MET A 140 21.99 -28.63 -17.57
CA MET A 140 21.00 -29.73 -17.65
C MET A 140 21.15 -30.80 -16.55
N HIS A 141 22.34 -30.97 -15.99
CA HIS A 141 22.67 -31.87 -14.89
C HIS A 141 22.30 -31.29 -13.51
N LYS A 142 21.80 -30.07 -13.46
CA LYS A 142 21.39 -29.36 -12.23
C LYS A 142 19.88 -29.23 -12.12
N LYS A 143 19.40 -28.95 -10.93
CA LYS A 143 18.01 -28.53 -10.60
C LYS A 143 18.07 -27.20 -9.89
N GLY A 144 17.36 -26.22 -10.43
CA GLY A 144 17.18 -24.90 -9.79
C GLY A 144 15.88 -24.84 -9.01
N ARG A 145 15.92 -24.14 -7.88
CA ARG A 145 14.72 -23.72 -7.14
C ARG A 145 14.94 -22.41 -6.44
N ILE A 146 13.85 -21.70 -6.20
CA ILE A 146 13.80 -20.50 -5.36
C ILE A 146 13.10 -20.89 -4.06
N GLU A 147 13.70 -20.58 -2.93
CA GLU A 147 13.15 -20.75 -1.60
C GLU A 147 12.79 -19.37 -1.02
N TYR A 148 11.70 -19.30 -0.25
CA TYR A 148 11.18 -18.08 0.37
C TYR A 148 11.33 -18.19 1.89
N HIS A 149 12.37 -17.57 2.44
CA HIS A 149 12.69 -17.62 3.88
C HIS A 149 12.15 -16.38 4.60
N PRO A 150 11.66 -16.51 5.86
CA PRO A 150 11.30 -15.35 6.67
C PRO A 150 12.45 -14.36 6.78
N LEU A 151 12.14 -13.07 6.83
CA LEU A 151 13.12 -12.00 7.01
C LEU A 151 13.56 -11.88 8.49
N GLY A 152 12.62 -11.99 9.41
CA GLY A 152 12.84 -11.79 10.85
C GLY A 152 11.76 -10.92 11.47
N VAL A 153 12.11 -9.72 11.92
CA VAL A 153 11.18 -8.73 12.48
C VAL A 153 10.82 -7.70 11.41
N VAL A 154 9.53 -7.50 11.19
CA VAL A 154 8.98 -6.50 10.28
C VAL A 154 8.40 -5.35 11.11
N ALA A 155 8.77 -4.12 10.77
CA ALA A 155 8.10 -2.92 11.29
C ALA A 155 6.98 -2.50 10.35
N CYS A 156 5.82 -2.17 10.90
CA CYS A 156 4.72 -1.57 10.16
C CYS A 156 4.38 -0.22 10.81
N ILE A 157 4.35 0.86 10.05
CA ILE A 157 3.94 2.18 10.50
C ILE A 157 2.77 2.60 9.63
N ILE A 158 1.61 2.79 10.25
CA ILE A 158 0.32 2.90 9.56
C ILE A 158 -0.44 4.16 9.94
N PRO A 159 -1.27 4.71 9.02
CA PRO A 159 -2.08 5.89 9.24
C PRO A 159 -3.37 5.59 10.01
N TRP A 160 -4.16 6.62 10.18
CA TRP A 160 -5.39 6.67 11.01
C TRP A 160 -6.69 6.42 10.23
N ASN A 161 -6.68 6.46 8.92
CA ASN A 161 -7.90 6.51 8.11
C ASN A 161 -8.73 5.21 8.09
N TYR A 162 -8.10 4.06 8.30
CA TYR A 162 -8.75 2.74 8.43
C TYR A 162 -8.08 1.95 9.56
N PRO A 163 -8.44 2.25 10.84
CA PRO A 163 -7.70 1.74 12.00
C PRO A 163 -7.61 0.21 12.07
N LEU A 164 -8.72 -0.51 11.98
CA LEU A 164 -8.72 -1.98 12.05
C LEU A 164 -8.08 -2.61 10.81
N GLN A 165 -8.48 -2.12 9.63
CA GLN A 165 -8.04 -2.68 8.35
C GLN A 165 -6.53 -2.49 8.17
N ASN A 166 -5.98 -1.30 8.43
CA ASN A 166 -4.56 -1.04 8.29
C ASN A 166 -3.72 -1.84 9.31
N VAL A 167 -4.18 -1.96 10.55
CA VAL A 167 -3.51 -2.79 11.57
C VAL A 167 -3.49 -4.25 11.12
N LEU A 168 -4.65 -4.88 11.00
CA LEU A 168 -4.70 -6.33 10.78
C LEU A 168 -4.16 -6.72 9.40
N SER A 169 -4.44 -5.93 8.33
CA SER A 169 -3.94 -6.26 6.99
C SER A 169 -2.42 -6.21 6.88
N SER A 170 -1.78 -5.34 7.66
CA SER A 170 -0.31 -5.24 7.71
C SER A 170 0.35 -6.43 8.41
N LEU A 171 -0.40 -7.19 9.22
CA LEU A 171 0.07 -8.38 9.93
C LEU A 171 -0.03 -9.66 9.08
N VAL A 172 -1.03 -9.76 8.20
CA VAL A 172 -1.42 -11.02 7.53
C VAL A 172 -0.27 -11.61 6.70
N ALA A 173 0.31 -10.83 5.81
CA ALA A 173 1.38 -11.30 4.92
C ALA A 173 2.70 -11.60 5.68
N PRO A 174 3.19 -10.73 6.59
CA PRO A 174 4.35 -11.03 7.42
C PRO A 174 4.19 -12.30 8.27
N LEU A 175 3.04 -12.49 8.94
CA LEU A 175 2.78 -13.68 9.75
C LEU A 175 2.76 -14.94 8.90
N MET A 176 2.07 -14.92 7.75
CA MET A 176 2.03 -16.08 6.84
C MET A 176 3.43 -16.41 6.30
N ALA A 177 4.29 -15.41 6.08
CA ALA A 177 5.69 -15.60 5.68
C ALA A 177 6.62 -16.07 6.81
N GLY A 178 6.16 -16.07 8.08
CA GLY A 178 6.93 -16.57 9.23
C GLY A 178 7.74 -15.49 9.97
N ASN A 179 7.36 -14.21 9.84
CA ASN A 179 7.99 -13.08 10.51
C ASN A 179 7.26 -12.70 11.79
N ALA A 180 7.95 -12.01 12.70
CA ALA A 180 7.35 -11.21 13.75
C ALA A 180 7.04 -9.80 13.25
N VAL A 181 6.11 -9.12 13.92
CA VAL A 181 5.69 -7.76 13.53
C VAL A 181 5.67 -6.84 14.75
N ILE A 182 6.28 -5.67 14.60
CA ILE A 182 6.06 -4.53 15.50
C ILE A 182 5.35 -3.46 14.68
N LEU A 183 4.12 -3.14 15.08
CA LEU A 183 3.27 -2.21 14.36
C LEU A 183 3.06 -0.95 15.20
N LYS A 184 3.44 0.22 14.66
CA LYS A 184 3.12 1.52 15.24
C LYS A 184 1.82 2.02 14.64
N ALA A 185 0.76 2.04 15.46
CA ALA A 185 -0.51 2.67 15.09
C ALA A 185 -0.38 4.21 15.10
N SER A 186 -1.26 4.90 14.35
CA SER A 186 -1.32 6.36 14.43
C SER A 186 -1.88 6.81 15.79
N GLU A 187 -1.32 7.88 16.32
CA GLU A 187 -1.79 8.53 17.53
C GLU A 187 -3.24 9.06 17.41
N MET A 188 -3.70 9.34 16.20
CA MET A 188 -5.05 9.85 15.94
C MET A 188 -6.17 8.82 16.23
N VAL A 189 -5.82 7.53 16.22
CA VAL A 189 -6.75 6.41 16.46
C VAL A 189 -6.12 5.39 17.42
N ALA A 190 -5.44 5.88 18.44
CA ALA A 190 -4.74 5.04 19.40
C ALA A 190 -5.71 4.30 20.34
N TRP A 191 -6.92 4.80 20.55
CA TRP A 191 -7.88 4.23 21.52
C TRP A 191 -8.26 2.78 21.16
N SER A 192 -8.54 2.49 19.90
CA SER A 192 -8.89 1.15 19.42
C SER A 192 -7.71 0.17 19.36
N SER A 193 -6.47 0.66 19.39
CA SER A 193 -5.26 -0.17 19.25
C SER A 193 -5.13 -1.27 20.32
N ALA A 194 -5.56 -0.99 21.54
CA ALA A 194 -5.55 -1.96 22.65
C ALA A 194 -6.46 -3.16 22.38
N ARG A 195 -7.61 -2.94 21.71
CA ARG A 195 -8.49 -4.03 21.29
C ARG A 195 -7.82 -4.88 20.19
N PHE A 196 -7.17 -4.25 19.23
CA PHE A 196 -6.48 -4.95 18.16
C PHE A 196 -5.32 -5.81 18.67
N GLN A 197 -4.58 -5.34 19.69
CA GLN A 197 -3.57 -6.16 20.38
C GLN A 197 -4.20 -7.40 21.02
N ARG A 198 -5.33 -7.26 21.72
CA ARG A 198 -6.02 -8.41 22.33
C ARG A 198 -6.45 -9.47 21.31
N ILE A 199 -6.90 -9.05 20.11
CA ILE A 199 -7.25 -9.99 19.02
C ILE A 199 -6.04 -10.85 18.66
N THR A 200 -4.88 -10.22 18.45
CA THR A 200 -3.65 -10.94 18.07
C THR A 200 -3.12 -11.80 19.20
N ASP A 201 -3.16 -11.31 20.44
CA ASP A 201 -2.72 -12.06 21.64
C ASP A 201 -3.51 -13.35 21.80
N GLN A 202 -4.85 -13.28 21.76
CA GLN A 202 -5.71 -14.45 21.91
C GLN A 202 -5.50 -15.46 20.77
N ALA A 203 -5.35 -14.98 19.52
CA ALA A 203 -5.12 -15.85 18.38
C ALA A 203 -3.76 -16.57 18.45
N LEU A 204 -2.74 -15.94 18.97
CA LEU A 204 -1.41 -16.53 19.14
C LEU A 204 -1.37 -17.51 20.31
N GLU A 205 -1.91 -17.12 21.47
CA GLU A 205 -1.94 -17.95 22.67
C GLU A 205 -2.76 -19.22 22.48
N SER A 206 -3.88 -19.17 21.76
CA SER A 206 -4.70 -20.36 21.46
C SER A 206 -3.95 -21.42 20.64
N GLU A 207 -2.92 -21.03 19.91
CA GLU A 207 -2.06 -21.92 19.12
C GLU A 207 -0.68 -22.17 19.80
N GLY A 208 -0.49 -21.72 21.04
CA GLY A 208 0.72 -21.94 21.83
C GLY A 208 1.93 -21.09 21.42
N PHE A 209 1.69 -19.93 20.78
CA PHE A 209 2.73 -18.99 20.38
C PHE A 209 2.80 -17.77 21.30
N SER A 210 3.98 -17.16 21.37
CA SER A 210 4.21 -15.96 22.19
C SER A 210 3.48 -14.74 21.62
N LYS A 211 2.85 -13.94 22.49
CA LYS A 211 2.30 -12.61 22.16
C LYS A 211 3.35 -11.65 21.63
N ASP A 212 4.62 -11.81 22.02
CA ASP A 212 5.71 -10.98 21.53
C ASP A 212 5.96 -11.10 20.02
N LEU A 213 5.28 -12.05 19.36
CA LEU A 213 5.32 -12.18 17.91
C LEU A 213 4.66 -11.01 17.18
N VAL A 214 3.60 -10.44 17.78
CA VAL A 214 2.89 -9.26 17.27
C VAL A 214 2.80 -8.24 18.39
N GLN A 215 3.42 -7.08 18.18
CA GLN A 215 3.39 -5.99 19.15
C GLN A 215 2.82 -4.74 18.49
N ILE A 216 1.63 -4.31 18.91
CA ILE A 216 1.03 -3.04 18.49
C ILE A 216 1.47 -1.99 19.51
N ILE A 217 2.18 -0.98 19.05
CA ILE A 217 2.73 0.10 19.86
C ILE A 217 2.10 1.44 19.48
N ASN A 218 1.97 2.30 20.47
CA ASN A 218 1.47 3.66 20.31
C ASN A 218 2.59 4.66 20.60
N GLY A 219 2.51 5.83 19.98
CA GLY A 219 3.49 6.90 20.17
C GLY A 219 3.47 7.87 19.01
N TYR A 220 4.25 8.92 19.12
CA TYR A 220 4.38 9.98 18.12
C TYR A 220 5.48 9.67 17.09
N GLY A 221 5.93 10.69 16.36
CA GLY A 221 6.94 10.55 15.32
C GLY A 221 8.30 10.03 15.81
N ASP A 222 8.69 10.34 17.05
CA ASP A 222 9.91 9.88 17.70
C ASP A 222 9.92 8.36 17.95
N THR A 223 8.80 7.80 18.42
CA THR A 223 8.61 6.34 18.53
C THR A 223 8.74 5.67 17.14
N GLY A 224 8.13 6.27 16.11
CA GLY A 224 8.24 5.78 14.74
C GLY A 224 9.69 5.82 14.22
N ALA A 225 10.39 6.91 14.44
CA ALA A 225 11.80 7.08 14.05
C ALA A 225 12.72 6.07 14.77
N ALA A 226 12.49 5.82 16.07
CA ALA A 226 13.21 4.81 16.81
C ALA A 226 12.94 3.39 16.27
N LEU A 227 11.70 3.08 15.90
CA LEU A 227 11.35 1.78 15.31
C LEU A 227 12.05 1.57 13.96
N VAL A 228 12.10 2.60 13.11
CA VAL A 228 12.80 2.56 11.81
C VAL A 228 14.28 2.24 11.98
N ARG A 229 14.93 2.85 12.98
CA ARG A 229 16.36 2.62 13.33
C ARG A 229 16.58 1.42 14.26
N GLY A 230 15.53 0.72 14.65
CA GLY A 230 15.57 -0.37 15.63
C GLY A 230 16.20 -1.69 15.13
N GLY A 231 16.80 -1.73 13.94
CA GLY A 231 17.45 -2.93 13.40
C GLY A 231 16.45 -4.01 12.96
N VAL A 232 15.28 -3.61 12.48
CA VAL A 232 14.28 -4.47 11.85
C VAL A 232 14.69 -4.87 10.44
N GLN A 233 14.17 -5.98 9.91
CA GLN A 233 14.59 -6.53 8.63
C GLN A 233 13.75 -6.05 7.44
N LYS A 234 12.60 -5.41 7.70
CA LYS A 234 11.72 -4.84 6.67
C LYS A 234 10.85 -3.77 7.30
N ILE A 235 10.54 -2.73 6.55
CA ILE A 235 9.56 -1.72 6.95
C ILE A 235 8.42 -1.67 5.93
N LEU A 236 7.19 -1.74 6.40
CA LEU A 236 6.00 -1.29 5.69
C LEU A 236 5.62 0.08 6.22
N PHE A 237 5.52 1.04 5.35
CA PHE A 237 5.02 2.37 5.69
C PHE A 237 3.82 2.71 4.81
N ILE A 238 2.74 3.12 5.45
CA ILE A 238 1.54 3.67 4.82
C ILE A 238 1.34 5.08 5.39
N GLY A 239 1.29 6.11 4.53
CA GLY A 239 1.12 7.49 5.00
C GLY A 239 1.50 8.54 3.97
N SER A 240 1.81 9.78 4.41
CA SER A 240 2.13 10.88 3.50
C SER A 240 3.52 10.75 2.86
N VAL A 241 3.68 11.35 1.68
CA VAL A 241 4.96 11.39 0.93
C VAL A 241 6.09 11.97 1.79
N ASN A 242 5.83 13.06 2.52
CA ASN A 242 6.83 13.71 3.36
C ASN A 242 7.34 12.80 4.49
N ASN A 243 6.43 12.08 5.14
CA ASN A 243 6.83 11.08 6.14
C ASN A 243 7.52 9.88 5.50
N GLY A 244 7.09 9.44 4.30
CA GLY A 244 7.75 8.39 3.53
C GLY A 244 9.22 8.70 3.26
N ARG A 245 9.56 9.94 2.88
CA ARG A 245 10.96 10.38 2.71
C ARG A 245 11.76 10.22 4.01
N ARG A 246 11.21 10.65 5.16
CA ARG A 246 11.86 10.49 6.49
C ARG A 246 12.08 9.00 6.85
N ILE A 247 11.13 8.13 6.49
CA ILE A 247 11.28 6.68 6.70
C ILE A 247 12.43 6.11 5.86
N ILE A 248 12.55 6.51 4.59
CA ILE A 248 13.65 6.09 3.70
C ILE A 248 14.99 6.55 4.26
N GLU A 249 15.11 7.82 4.66
CA GLU A 249 16.31 8.38 5.28
C GLU A 249 16.73 7.59 6.52
N GLY A 250 15.77 7.31 7.43
CA GLY A 250 16.05 6.53 8.63
C GLY A 250 16.38 5.05 8.36
N SER A 251 15.81 4.46 7.31
CA SER A 251 16.06 3.06 6.94
C SER A 251 17.44 2.83 6.33
N ALA A 252 18.06 3.88 5.80
CA ALA A 252 19.37 3.81 5.17
C ALA A 252 20.48 3.41 6.13
N GLU A 253 20.37 3.73 7.43
CA GLU A 253 21.35 3.38 8.47
C GLU A 253 21.65 1.87 8.52
N HIS A 254 20.62 1.04 8.35
CA HIS A 254 20.74 -0.43 8.38
C HIS A 254 20.47 -1.08 7.03
N LEU A 255 20.37 -0.28 5.94
CA LEU A 255 19.98 -0.74 4.61
C LEU A 255 18.66 -1.56 4.63
N THR A 256 17.74 -1.16 5.52
CA THR A 256 16.48 -1.87 5.72
C THR A 256 15.56 -1.63 4.51
N PRO A 257 15.17 -2.67 3.76
CA PRO A 257 14.29 -2.51 2.62
C PRO A 257 12.89 -2.09 3.07
N VAL A 258 12.27 -1.21 2.28
CA VAL A 258 10.95 -0.64 2.58
C VAL A 258 9.90 -1.06 1.54
N VAL A 259 8.63 -1.07 1.95
CA VAL A 259 7.45 -1.02 1.08
C VAL A 259 6.72 0.26 1.44
N MET A 260 6.46 1.10 0.45
CA MET A 260 5.84 2.40 0.61
C MET A 260 4.49 2.43 -0.09
N GLU A 261 3.46 2.66 0.67
CA GLU A 261 2.15 3.05 0.15
C GLU A 261 1.90 4.48 0.64
N LEU A 262 1.87 5.40 -0.30
CA LEU A 262 1.81 6.83 -0.01
C LEU A 262 0.54 7.43 -0.64
N GLY A 263 0.38 8.75 -0.51
CA GLY A 263 -0.79 9.45 -1.01
C GLY A 263 -1.05 9.29 -2.50
N GLY A 264 -2.27 9.65 -2.90
CA GLY A 264 -2.74 9.69 -4.28
C GLY A 264 -3.37 11.04 -4.62
N LYS A 265 -3.47 11.32 -5.93
CA LYS A 265 -4.28 12.40 -6.52
C LYS A 265 -5.03 11.82 -7.71
N ASP A 266 -5.82 10.80 -7.41
CA ASP A 266 -6.25 9.81 -8.37
C ASP A 266 -7.25 10.37 -9.38
N PRO A 267 -7.03 10.13 -10.71
CA PRO A 267 -7.93 10.54 -11.76
C PRO A 267 -9.09 9.55 -11.92
N PHE A 268 -10.28 10.12 -12.17
CA PHE A 268 -11.50 9.41 -12.54
C PHE A 268 -12.01 9.96 -13.87
N ILE A 269 -11.82 9.20 -14.96
CA ILE A 269 -12.13 9.62 -16.32
C ILE A 269 -13.54 9.17 -16.69
N VAL A 270 -14.39 10.11 -17.14
CA VAL A 270 -15.76 9.83 -17.60
C VAL A 270 -15.85 10.08 -19.10
N CYS A 271 -15.83 8.99 -19.88
CA CYS A 271 -15.94 9.04 -21.35
C CYS A 271 -17.36 9.36 -21.82
N PRO A 272 -17.55 9.84 -23.06
CA PRO A 272 -18.86 10.22 -23.62
C PRO A 272 -19.90 9.11 -23.63
N ASP A 273 -19.45 7.87 -23.75
CA ASP A 273 -20.26 6.65 -23.83
C ASP A 273 -20.43 5.94 -22.48
N ALA A 274 -19.94 6.52 -21.37
CA ALA A 274 -20.06 5.94 -20.04
C ALA A 274 -21.53 5.79 -19.62
N ASP A 275 -21.83 4.70 -18.90
CA ASP A 275 -23.10 4.60 -18.19
C ASP A 275 -23.16 5.70 -17.13
N MET A 276 -24.02 6.68 -17.33
CA MET A 276 -24.11 7.90 -16.54
C MET A 276 -24.39 7.61 -15.06
N GLU A 277 -25.36 6.75 -14.77
CA GLU A 277 -25.77 6.44 -13.38
C GLU A 277 -24.65 5.68 -12.66
N ARG A 278 -24.06 4.69 -13.34
CA ARG A 278 -22.91 3.96 -12.79
C ARG A 278 -21.72 4.87 -12.53
N ALA A 279 -21.41 5.77 -13.46
CA ALA A 279 -20.31 6.71 -13.31
C ALA A 279 -20.53 7.67 -12.12
N ILE A 280 -21.76 8.19 -11.94
CA ILE A 280 -22.11 9.07 -10.83
C ILE A 280 -21.95 8.31 -9.50
N HIS A 281 -22.55 7.13 -9.35
CA HIS A 281 -22.46 6.37 -8.10
C HIS A 281 -21.04 5.92 -7.80
N SER A 282 -20.26 5.55 -8.82
CA SER A 282 -18.84 5.22 -8.65
C SER A 282 -18.01 6.45 -8.23
N ALA A 283 -18.30 7.64 -8.77
CA ALA A 283 -17.63 8.89 -8.38
C ALA A 283 -17.98 9.29 -6.95
N LEU A 284 -19.27 9.23 -6.56
CA LEU A 284 -19.71 9.50 -5.19
C LEU A 284 -19.05 8.55 -4.19
N GLY A 285 -19.02 7.25 -4.48
CA GLY A 285 -18.29 6.27 -3.68
C GLY A 285 -16.80 6.55 -3.68
N GLY A 286 -16.23 6.95 -4.82
CA GLY A 286 -14.82 7.22 -4.99
C GLY A 286 -14.25 8.33 -4.15
N ILE A 287 -15.05 9.35 -3.84
CA ILE A 287 -14.60 10.49 -3.03
C ILE A 287 -15.24 10.58 -1.65
N PHE A 288 -16.51 10.19 -1.49
CA PHE A 288 -17.20 10.44 -0.21
C PHE A 288 -17.18 9.25 0.75
N ILE A 289 -16.73 8.06 0.30
CA ILE A 289 -16.43 6.97 1.24
C ILE A 289 -15.38 7.45 2.25
N ASN A 290 -15.64 7.26 3.53
CA ASN A 290 -14.79 7.76 4.61
C ASN A 290 -14.44 9.26 4.48
N LEU A 291 -15.34 10.07 3.86
CA LEU A 291 -15.13 11.50 3.59
C LEU A 291 -13.83 11.80 2.82
N GLY A 292 -13.48 10.99 1.85
CA GLY A 292 -12.26 11.18 1.06
C GLY A 292 -10.96 10.96 1.82
N GLN A 293 -11.01 10.54 3.07
CA GLN A 293 -9.85 10.16 3.88
C GLN A 293 -9.33 8.78 3.45
N ASN A 294 -9.00 8.68 2.18
CA ASN A 294 -8.66 7.43 1.49
C ASN A 294 -7.54 7.69 0.48
N CYS A 295 -6.47 6.91 0.54
CA CYS A 295 -5.32 7.05 -0.35
C CYS A 295 -5.66 6.91 -1.84
N ILE A 296 -6.71 6.15 -2.18
CA ILE A 296 -7.21 5.97 -3.55
C ILE A 296 -8.43 6.85 -3.87
N ALA A 297 -8.68 7.91 -3.10
CA ALA A 297 -9.83 8.79 -3.34
C ALA A 297 -9.79 9.39 -4.76
N ALA A 298 -10.92 9.36 -5.46
CA ALA A 298 -11.07 9.92 -6.81
C ALA A 298 -11.15 11.46 -6.76
N GLU A 299 -10.06 12.11 -6.36
CA GLU A 299 -10.04 13.54 -6.13
C GLU A 299 -10.17 14.38 -7.41
N ARG A 300 -9.78 13.83 -8.58
CA ARG A 300 -9.83 14.52 -9.88
C ARG A 300 -10.76 13.81 -10.85
N LEU A 301 -11.92 14.42 -11.14
CA LEU A 301 -12.84 13.94 -12.17
C LEU A 301 -12.52 14.62 -13.48
N LEU A 302 -12.15 13.83 -14.49
CA LEU A 302 -11.85 14.27 -15.85
C LEU A 302 -13.02 13.88 -16.73
N VAL A 303 -13.92 14.85 -16.97
CA VAL A 303 -15.20 14.61 -17.63
C VAL A 303 -15.18 15.17 -19.04
N PHE A 304 -15.51 14.34 -20.01
CA PHE A 304 -15.58 14.77 -21.42
C PHE A 304 -16.63 15.88 -21.61
N ASP A 305 -16.30 16.87 -22.42
CA ASP A 305 -17.08 18.08 -22.65
C ASP A 305 -18.52 17.78 -23.10
N THR A 306 -18.71 16.75 -23.91
CA THR A 306 -20.00 16.32 -24.44
C THR A 306 -20.99 15.82 -23.40
N VAL A 307 -20.51 15.34 -22.26
CA VAL A 307 -21.32 14.81 -21.15
C VAL A 307 -21.17 15.64 -19.87
N TYR A 308 -20.31 16.65 -19.87
CA TYR A 308 -19.90 17.41 -18.69
C TYR A 308 -21.09 18.01 -17.94
N GLU A 309 -21.90 18.83 -18.60
CA GLU A 309 -23.01 19.56 -17.95
C GLU A 309 -24.04 18.59 -17.33
N GLN A 310 -24.38 17.51 -18.06
CA GLN A 310 -25.32 16.51 -17.57
C GLN A 310 -24.74 15.75 -16.35
N PHE A 311 -23.47 15.34 -16.44
CA PHE A 311 -22.80 14.60 -15.38
C PHE A 311 -22.67 15.45 -14.11
N VAL A 312 -22.12 16.65 -14.24
CA VAL A 312 -21.85 17.56 -13.11
C VAL A 312 -23.12 17.97 -12.40
N ASN A 313 -24.19 18.32 -13.12
CA ASN A 313 -25.47 18.70 -12.52
C ASN A 313 -26.09 17.55 -11.71
N LYS A 314 -26.11 16.34 -12.25
CA LYS A 314 -26.60 15.16 -11.53
C LYS A 314 -25.71 14.83 -10.31
N LEU A 315 -24.39 14.85 -10.50
CA LEU A 315 -23.43 14.60 -9.42
C LEU A 315 -23.60 15.59 -8.26
N ALA A 316 -23.71 16.89 -8.57
CA ALA A 316 -23.94 17.93 -7.57
C ALA A 316 -25.27 17.74 -6.82
N SER A 317 -26.34 17.35 -7.53
CA SER A 317 -27.63 17.02 -6.91
C SER A 317 -27.53 15.87 -5.92
N HIS A 318 -26.83 14.78 -6.27
CA HIS A 318 -26.63 13.64 -5.38
C HIS A 318 -25.71 13.99 -4.18
N ALA A 319 -24.60 14.68 -4.44
CA ALA A 319 -23.67 15.09 -3.38
C ALA A 319 -24.32 16.07 -2.38
N GLY A 320 -25.12 17.01 -2.88
CA GLY A 320 -25.87 17.97 -2.03
C GLY A 320 -26.97 17.32 -1.19
N ALA A 321 -27.41 16.13 -1.54
CA ALA A 321 -28.40 15.36 -0.77
C ALA A 321 -27.78 14.48 0.33
N LEU A 322 -26.44 14.34 0.38
CA LEU A 322 -25.76 13.55 1.40
C LEU A 322 -25.90 14.20 2.78
N ARG A 323 -26.33 13.41 3.74
CA ARG A 323 -26.54 13.83 5.13
C ARG A 323 -25.24 13.66 5.92
N GLN A 324 -24.74 14.75 6.50
CA GLN A 324 -23.56 14.73 7.37
C GLN A 324 -23.95 14.90 8.83
N GLY A 325 -23.25 14.20 9.73
CA GLY A 325 -23.48 14.35 11.17
C GLY A 325 -22.79 13.26 12.00
N VAL A 326 -23.18 13.17 13.28
CA VAL A 326 -22.70 12.12 14.18
C VAL A 326 -23.25 10.76 13.71
N PRO A 327 -22.38 9.78 13.42
CA PRO A 327 -22.82 8.49 12.92
C PRO A 327 -23.63 7.69 13.94
N ASP A 328 -24.68 7.00 13.48
CA ASP A 328 -25.45 6.05 14.26
C ASP A 328 -25.75 4.75 13.47
N ARG A 329 -26.18 3.71 14.18
CA ARG A 329 -26.53 2.42 13.56
C ARG A 329 -27.86 2.43 12.79
N LYS A 330 -28.59 3.53 12.80
CA LYS A 330 -29.88 3.66 12.10
C LYS A 330 -29.71 4.20 10.68
N GLY A 331 -28.48 4.58 10.31
CA GLY A 331 -28.18 5.17 9.01
C GLY A 331 -28.81 6.55 8.84
N SER A 332 -28.87 7.36 9.91
CA SER A 332 -29.39 8.71 9.83
C SER A 332 -28.49 9.69 9.10
N VAL A 333 -27.21 9.33 8.90
CA VAL A 333 -26.22 10.09 8.15
C VAL A 333 -25.53 9.20 7.11
N ASP A 334 -25.12 9.80 6.00
CA ASP A 334 -24.40 9.13 4.91
C ASP A 334 -22.89 9.30 5.05
N VAL A 335 -22.43 10.39 5.68
CA VAL A 335 -21.03 10.74 5.91
C VAL A 335 -20.81 11.24 7.32
N GLY A 336 -19.68 10.89 7.92
CA GLY A 336 -19.33 11.18 9.30
C GLY A 336 -18.48 12.44 9.47
N ALA A 337 -17.41 12.34 10.30
CA ALA A 337 -16.49 13.43 10.64
C ALA A 337 -15.10 13.23 10.03
N ILE A 338 -14.32 14.30 9.95
CA ILE A 338 -12.88 14.26 9.67
C ILE A 338 -12.16 13.84 10.96
N THR A 339 -11.32 12.84 10.87
CA THR A 339 -10.65 12.22 12.03
C THR A 339 -9.64 13.16 12.68
N SER A 340 -8.85 13.88 11.87
CA SER A 340 -7.75 14.71 12.34
C SER A 340 -8.09 16.20 12.28
N PRO A 341 -7.88 16.99 13.38
CA PRO A 341 -8.07 18.44 13.34
C PRO A 341 -7.11 19.13 12.37
N ILE A 342 -5.89 18.64 12.23
CA ILE A 342 -4.91 19.18 11.28
C ILE A 342 -5.39 18.98 9.83
N GLN A 343 -6.10 17.87 9.59
CA GLN A 343 -6.62 17.56 8.25
C GLN A 343 -7.77 18.48 7.86
N ILE A 344 -8.67 18.80 8.77
CA ILE A 344 -9.79 19.71 8.47
C ILE A 344 -9.28 21.13 8.15
N ASP A 345 -8.24 21.60 8.84
CA ASP A 345 -7.60 22.89 8.57
C ASP A 345 -6.93 22.90 7.19
N LEU A 346 -6.25 21.81 6.81
CA LEU A 346 -5.65 21.66 5.48
C LEU A 346 -6.71 21.70 4.36
N ILE A 347 -7.79 20.94 4.52
CA ILE A 347 -8.90 20.91 3.56
C ILE A 347 -9.46 22.31 3.35
N ASP A 348 -9.80 23.01 4.45
CA ASP A 348 -10.41 24.34 4.42
C ASP A 348 -9.47 25.37 3.78
N ARG A 349 -8.19 25.32 4.08
CA ARG A 349 -7.16 26.19 3.46
C ARG A 349 -7.07 25.98 1.95
N LEU A 350 -6.99 24.73 1.50
CA LEU A 350 -6.88 24.40 0.07
C LEU A 350 -8.13 24.84 -0.71
N VAL A 351 -9.30 24.59 -0.16
CA VAL A 351 -10.57 24.97 -0.79
C VAL A 351 -10.72 26.50 -0.85
N LYS A 352 -10.43 27.23 0.24
CA LYS A 352 -10.46 28.69 0.24
C LYS A 352 -9.50 29.29 -0.79
N ALA A 353 -8.28 28.81 -0.85
CA ALA A 353 -7.28 29.27 -1.83
C ALA A 353 -7.76 29.04 -3.27
N ALA A 354 -8.42 27.91 -3.56
CA ALA A 354 -8.96 27.63 -4.89
C ALA A 354 -10.12 28.57 -5.24
N LEU A 355 -11.03 28.83 -4.30
CA LEU A 355 -12.17 29.76 -4.48
C LEU A 355 -11.68 31.19 -4.72
N GLU A 356 -10.68 31.66 -3.97
CA GLU A 356 -10.03 32.96 -4.16
C GLU A 356 -9.37 33.10 -5.54
N GLN A 357 -8.88 32.01 -6.12
CA GLN A 357 -8.29 31.93 -7.44
C GLN A 357 -9.30 31.74 -8.58
N GLY A 358 -10.60 31.69 -8.26
CA GLY A 358 -11.70 31.67 -9.23
C GLY A 358 -12.37 30.32 -9.45
N ALA A 359 -12.00 29.27 -8.74
CA ALA A 359 -12.79 28.04 -8.70
C ALA A 359 -14.17 28.30 -8.08
N LYS A 360 -15.15 27.46 -8.40
CA LYS A 360 -16.52 27.61 -7.90
C LYS A 360 -16.96 26.34 -7.16
N ALA A 361 -17.52 26.49 -5.98
CA ALA A 361 -18.17 25.40 -5.25
C ALA A 361 -19.62 25.25 -5.74
N LEU A 362 -19.94 24.09 -6.30
CA LEU A 362 -21.31 23.73 -6.62
C LEU A 362 -22.05 23.17 -5.39
N VAL A 363 -21.30 22.51 -4.51
CA VAL A 363 -21.77 21.94 -3.24
C VAL A 363 -20.67 22.16 -2.22
N GLY A 364 -21.02 22.40 -0.95
CA GLY A 364 -20.09 22.53 0.16
C GLY A 364 -19.20 23.78 0.08
N GLY A 365 -17.90 23.60 0.31
CA GLY A 365 -16.89 24.65 0.15
C GLY A 365 -16.49 25.38 1.42
N ALA A 366 -17.04 25.04 2.58
CA ALA A 366 -16.68 25.64 3.87
C ALA A 366 -17.00 24.70 5.04
N ILE A 367 -16.26 24.84 6.14
CA ILE A 367 -16.50 24.10 7.38
C ILE A 367 -17.94 24.26 7.85
N GLN A 368 -18.58 23.16 8.24
CA GLN A 368 -19.92 23.16 8.84
C GLN A 368 -19.84 23.07 10.37
N ASN A 369 -20.59 23.94 11.04
CA ASN A 369 -20.74 23.88 12.49
C ASN A 369 -21.92 22.98 12.86
N LEU A 370 -21.66 21.69 13.06
CA LEU A 370 -22.62 20.68 13.51
C LEU A 370 -22.34 20.26 14.97
N GLY A 371 -22.11 21.21 15.86
CA GLY A 371 -21.75 20.98 17.26
C GLY A 371 -20.25 20.92 17.49
N SER A 372 -19.79 20.04 18.38
CA SER A 372 -18.35 19.91 18.75
C SER A 372 -17.52 19.04 17.80
N GLY A 373 -18.14 18.47 16.76
CA GLY A 373 -17.48 17.55 15.83
C GLY A 373 -16.72 18.27 14.72
N GLN A 374 -15.83 17.52 14.09
CA GLN A 374 -14.96 17.97 12.99
C GLN A 374 -15.64 17.67 11.65
N PHE A 375 -16.51 18.57 11.17
CA PHE A 375 -17.33 18.34 9.98
C PHE A 375 -16.93 19.27 8.84
N TYR A 376 -16.53 18.65 7.72
CA TYR A 376 -16.36 19.31 6.43
C TYR A 376 -17.31 18.68 5.41
N PRO A 377 -18.19 19.44 4.75
CA PRO A 377 -19.24 18.88 3.93
C PRO A 377 -18.68 18.27 2.62
N PRO A 378 -19.41 17.32 2.02
CA PRO A 378 -19.20 16.95 0.63
C PRO A 378 -19.07 18.19 -0.24
N THR A 379 -17.96 18.32 -0.96
CA THR A 379 -17.60 19.52 -1.72
C THR A 379 -17.28 19.15 -3.16
N ILE A 380 -17.87 19.89 -4.11
CA ILE A 380 -17.56 19.77 -5.54
C ILE A 380 -17.09 21.12 -6.04
N LEU A 381 -15.86 21.17 -6.54
CA LEU A 381 -15.26 22.35 -7.17
C LEU A 381 -15.20 22.20 -8.68
N VAL A 382 -15.67 23.21 -9.39
CA VAL A 382 -15.55 23.37 -10.84
C VAL A 382 -14.71 24.60 -11.18
N ASP A 383 -14.37 24.78 -12.45
CA ASP A 383 -13.49 25.85 -12.92
C ASP A 383 -12.10 25.83 -12.23
N VAL A 384 -11.67 24.62 -11.82
CA VAL A 384 -10.34 24.40 -11.25
C VAL A 384 -9.32 24.38 -12.38
N ARG A 385 -8.23 25.15 -12.23
CA ARG A 385 -7.12 25.16 -13.16
C ARG A 385 -5.94 24.36 -12.59
N GLN A 386 -5.09 23.86 -13.49
CA GLN A 386 -3.94 23.03 -13.11
C GLN A 386 -2.86 23.80 -12.31
N ASP A 387 -2.85 25.14 -12.41
CA ASP A 387 -1.94 26.01 -11.65
C ASP A 387 -2.38 26.29 -10.20
N MET A 388 -3.56 25.84 -9.80
CA MET A 388 -4.05 25.95 -8.42
C MET A 388 -3.42 24.87 -7.54
N GLU A 389 -2.97 25.21 -6.34
CA GLU A 389 -2.35 24.27 -5.39
C GLU A 389 -3.20 23.00 -5.17
N ILE A 390 -4.52 23.16 -5.09
CA ILE A 390 -5.46 22.05 -4.85
C ILE A 390 -5.48 21.03 -6.00
N ALA A 391 -5.08 21.40 -7.23
CA ALA A 391 -5.07 20.50 -8.37
C ALA A 391 -4.00 19.41 -8.25
N ASP A 392 -2.86 19.73 -7.62
CA ASP A 392 -1.72 18.83 -7.47
C ASP A 392 -1.58 18.28 -6.04
N SER A 393 -2.04 19.02 -5.01
CA SER A 393 -1.95 18.58 -3.62
C SER A 393 -3.04 17.56 -3.28
N GLU A 394 -2.65 16.46 -2.62
CA GLU A 394 -3.60 15.51 -2.03
C GLU A 394 -4.43 16.22 -0.96
N VAL A 395 -5.76 16.25 -1.11
CA VAL A 395 -6.66 16.89 -0.15
C VAL A 395 -6.95 15.98 1.03
N PHE A 396 -7.06 14.67 0.78
CA PHE A 396 -7.41 13.64 1.77
C PHE A 396 -8.66 14.02 2.57
N GLY A 397 -9.68 14.47 1.84
CA GLY A 397 -10.94 15.02 2.37
C GLY A 397 -12.07 14.95 1.34
N PRO A 398 -13.29 15.38 1.71
CA PRO A 398 -14.49 15.23 0.88
C PRO A 398 -14.56 16.29 -0.24
N VAL A 399 -13.50 16.46 -0.99
CA VAL A 399 -13.38 17.48 -2.03
C VAL A 399 -13.10 16.87 -3.38
N MET A 400 -14.01 17.03 -4.30
CA MET A 400 -13.96 16.54 -5.66
C MET A 400 -13.66 17.71 -6.61
N LEU A 401 -12.62 17.60 -7.41
CA LEU A 401 -12.22 18.57 -8.42
C LEU A 401 -12.71 18.08 -9.79
N VAL A 402 -13.48 18.90 -10.51
CA VAL A 402 -14.01 18.51 -11.80
C VAL A 402 -13.35 19.31 -12.92
N PHE A 403 -12.70 18.60 -13.83
CA PHE A 403 -12.04 19.14 -15.02
C PHE A 403 -12.81 18.74 -16.27
N LYS A 404 -12.90 19.65 -17.23
CA LYS A 404 -13.46 19.37 -18.55
C LYS A 404 -12.33 18.94 -19.48
N VAL A 405 -12.52 17.85 -20.24
CA VAL A 405 -11.55 17.35 -21.22
C VAL A 405 -12.23 17.13 -22.57
N ARG A 406 -11.48 17.31 -23.65
CA ARG A 406 -11.99 17.26 -25.04
C ARG A 406 -11.89 15.87 -25.66
N ASP A 407 -10.80 15.16 -25.36
CA ASP A 407 -10.49 13.88 -25.99
C ASP A 407 -9.65 12.98 -25.06
N ASP A 408 -9.36 11.75 -25.54
CA ASP A 408 -8.59 10.76 -24.79
C ASP A 408 -7.17 11.23 -24.48
N ALA A 409 -6.54 11.98 -25.39
CA ALA A 409 -5.16 12.43 -25.24
C ALA A 409 -5.04 13.46 -24.10
N GLU A 410 -5.94 14.47 -24.07
CA GLU A 410 -5.99 15.46 -23.01
C GLU A 410 -6.35 14.81 -21.66
N ALA A 411 -7.30 13.85 -21.65
CA ALA A 411 -7.64 13.12 -20.42
C ALA A 411 -6.44 12.35 -19.85
N ILE A 412 -5.66 11.68 -20.71
CA ILE A 412 -4.46 10.94 -20.31
C ILE A 412 -3.36 11.90 -19.83
N GLU A 413 -3.10 12.99 -20.57
CA GLU A 413 -2.12 14.00 -20.21
C GLU A 413 -2.43 14.60 -18.84
N LEU A 414 -3.68 15.04 -18.64
CA LEU A 414 -4.12 15.60 -17.37
C LEU A 414 -4.13 14.56 -16.24
N ALA A 415 -4.49 13.31 -16.52
CA ALA A 415 -4.43 12.22 -15.54
C ALA A 415 -3.01 12.02 -15.00
N ASN A 416 -2.02 12.06 -15.91
CA ASN A 416 -0.61 11.81 -15.60
C ASN A 416 0.17 13.05 -15.09
N SER A 417 -0.44 14.24 -15.07
CA SER A 417 0.25 15.52 -14.80
C SER A 417 0.77 15.69 -13.37
N THR A 418 0.28 14.91 -12.41
CA THR A 418 0.69 15.03 -10.99
C THR A 418 1.89 14.13 -10.66
N GLU A 419 2.55 14.42 -9.53
CA GLU A 419 3.60 13.57 -9.00
C GLU A 419 3.10 12.20 -8.46
N PHE A 420 1.79 12.02 -8.32
CA PHE A 420 1.16 10.83 -7.78
C PHE A 420 0.84 9.79 -8.86
N GLY A 421 0.60 8.55 -8.42
CA GLY A 421 0.21 7.45 -9.28
C GLY A 421 -0.19 6.22 -8.48
N LEU A 422 -1.23 6.33 -7.62
CA LEU A 422 -1.67 5.21 -6.79
C LEU A 422 -2.77 4.40 -7.50
N HIS A 423 -3.88 5.03 -7.81
CA HIS A 423 -5.01 4.41 -8.47
C HIS A 423 -5.58 5.31 -9.58
N SER A 424 -6.38 4.74 -10.46
CA SER A 424 -7.11 5.47 -11.50
C SER A 424 -8.40 4.74 -11.86
N THR A 425 -9.38 5.48 -12.41
CA THR A 425 -10.64 4.92 -12.88
C THR A 425 -10.94 5.41 -14.29
N VAL A 426 -11.47 4.52 -15.16
CA VAL A 426 -11.93 4.84 -16.49
C VAL A 426 -13.36 4.32 -16.66
N MET A 427 -14.31 5.22 -16.95
CA MET A 427 -15.72 4.90 -17.19
C MET A 427 -16.02 4.98 -18.67
N SER A 428 -16.30 3.86 -19.33
CA SER A 428 -16.66 3.77 -20.76
C SER A 428 -17.36 2.45 -21.05
N ASN A 429 -18.40 2.48 -21.89
CA ASN A 429 -19.04 1.27 -22.40
C ASN A 429 -18.24 0.63 -23.54
N ASP A 430 -17.35 1.37 -24.22
CA ASP A 430 -16.33 0.82 -25.12
C ASP A 430 -15.12 0.32 -24.29
N LEU A 431 -15.15 -0.97 -23.95
CA LEU A 431 -14.07 -1.59 -23.17
C LEU A 431 -12.71 -1.49 -23.85
N ALA A 432 -12.65 -1.55 -25.19
CA ALA A 432 -11.40 -1.43 -25.92
C ALA A 432 -10.82 -0.01 -25.81
N ARG A 433 -11.67 1.04 -25.81
CA ARG A 433 -11.28 2.41 -25.49
C ARG A 433 -10.77 2.52 -24.05
N ALA A 434 -11.53 1.99 -23.10
CA ALA A 434 -11.17 2.03 -21.69
C ALA A 434 -9.81 1.36 -21.43
N GLU A 435 -9.54 0.20 -22.04
CA GLU A 435 -8.25 -0.50 -21.94
C GLU A 435 -7.10 0.30 -22.58
N ARG A 436 -7.34 0.96 -23.73
CA ARG A 436 -6.33 1.82 -24.36
C ARG A 436 -5.97 3.04 -23.52
N ILE A 437 -6.95 3.65 -22.85
CA ILE A 437 -6.72 4.74 -21.91
C ILE A 437 -5.96 4.19 -20.69
N ALA A 438 -6.48 3.16 -20.06
CA ALA A 438 -5.90 2.54 -18.87
C ALA A 438 -4.42 2.15 -19.04
N ALA A 439 -4.05 1.63 -20.22
CA ALA A 439 -2.67 1.25 -20.54
C ALA A 439 -1.68 2.43 -20.59
N GLN A 440 -2.17 3.68 -20.66
CA GLN A 440 -1.36 4.88 -20.70
C GLN A 440 -1.39 5.68 -19.40
N LEU A 441 -2.19 5.27 -18.41
CA LEU A 441 -2.24 5.91 -17.10
C LEU A 441 -1.07 5.45 -16.23
N GLU A 442 -0.37 6.42 -15.65
CA GLU A 442 0.77 6.19 -14.75
C GLU A 442 0.28 5.96 -13.31
N ALA A 443 -0.44 4.87 -13.10
CA ALA A 443 -0.97 4.46 -11.80
C ALA A 443 -0.59 3.01 -11.46
N GLY A 444 -0.53 2.70 -10.17
CA GLY A 444 -0.24 1.34 -9.71
C GLY A 444 -1.40 0.37 -9.90
N ALA A 445 -2.63 0.89 -9.99
CA ALA A 445 -3.84 0.14 -10.29
C ALA A 445 -4.82 0.99 -11.11
N THR A 446 -5.59 0.35 -11.99
CA THR A 446 -6.67 1.00 -12.74
C THR A 446 -7.94 0.15 -12.67
N CYS A 447 -9.06 0.75 -12.28
CA CYS A 447 -10.38 0.14 -12.40
C CYS A 447 -11.08 0.64 -13.67
N ILE A 448 -11.67 -0.27 -14.43
CA ILE A 448 -12.54 0.05 -15.56
C ILE A 448 -13.98 -0.18 -15.13
N ASN A 449 -14.81 0.84 -15.30
CA ASN A 449 -16.24 0.85 -14.97
C ASN A 449 -16.55 0.56 -13.51
N ASP A 450 -15.60 0.86 -12.59
CA ASP A 450 -15.78 0.71 -11.15
C ASP A 450 -14.80 1.58 -10.39
N PHE A 451 -14.96 1.68 -9.04
CA PHE A 451 -14.03 2.36 -8.17
C PHE A 451 -13.52 1.40 -7.08
N GLY A 452 -12.20 1.39 -6.85
CA GLY A 452 -11.56 0.77 -5.69
C GLY A 452 -11.58 -0.77 -5.63
N LEU A 453 -12.29 -1.47 -6.53
CA LEU A 453 -12.41 -2.92 -6.50
C LEU A 453 -11.08 -3.65 -6.75
N CYS A 454 -10.09 -2.97 -7.37
CA CYS A 454 -8.72 -3.49 -7.49
C CYS A 454 -8.11 -3.80 -6.11
N TYR A 455 -8.41 -2.98 -5.08
CA TYR A 455 -7.93 -3.21 -3.72
C TYR A 455 -8.61 -4.43 -3.08
N LEU A 456 -9.91 -4.62 -3.32
CA LEU A 456 -10.65 -5.77 -2.79
C LEU A 456 -10.27 -7.09 -3.46
N ASN A 457 -9.83 -7.05 -4.70
CA ASN A 457 -9.34 -8.26 -5.39
C ASN A 457 -7.94 -8.62 -4.90
N GLN A 458 -7.86 -9.52 -3.93
CA GLN A 458 -6.62 -9.92 -3.27
C GLN A 458 -5.64 -10.72 -4.16
N ASP A 459 -6.02 -11.10 -5.38
CA ASP A 459 -5.08 -11.67 -6.37
C ASP A 459 -4.27 -10.59 -7.09
N LEU A 460 -4.74 -9.34 -7.09
CA LEU A 460 -4.04 -8.20 -7.70
C LEU A 460 -3.03 -7.59 -6.73
N PRO A 461 -1.81 -7.25 -7.21
CA PRO A 461 -0.86 -6.50 -6.39
C PRO A 461 -1.35 -5.06 -6.23
N PHE A 462 -1.29 -4.53 -5.01
CA PHE A 462 -1.67 -3.16 -4.69
C PHE A 462 -0.46 -2.32 -4.27
N GLY A 463 -0.35 -1.10 -4.77
CA GLY A 463 0.71 -0.13 -4.45
C GLY A 463 0.91 0.86 -5.58
N GLY A 464 1.55 1.99 -5.28
CA GLY A 464 1.74 3.11 -6.20
C GLY A 464 2.96 3.03 -7.13
N VAL A 465 3.04 4.03 -7.99
CA VAL A 465 4.21 4.45 -8.76
C VAL A 465 4.47 5.94 -8.50
N LYS A 466 5.52 6.52 -9.04
CA LYS A 466 5.91 7.92 -8.78
C LYS A 466 6.01 8.20 -7.27
N SER A 467 5.53 9.36 -6.80
CA SER A 467 5.51 9.72 -5.38
C SER A 467 4.49 8.96 -4.53
N SER A 468 3.59 8.18 -5.15
CA SER A 468 2.68 7.28 -4.42
C SER A 468 3.35 6.02 -3.87
N GLY A 469 4.65 5.88 -4.07
CA GLY A 469 5.48 4.87 -3.43
C GLY A 469 5.87 3.71 -4.32
N PHE A 470 6.37 2.65 -3.70
CA PHE A 470 6.91 1.48 -4.38
C PHE A 470 6.78 0.21 -3.53
N GLY A 471 6.93 -0.94 -4.17
CA GLY A 471 6.57 -2.23 -3.58
C GLY A 471 5.08 -2.55 -3.78
N ARG A 472 4.65 -3.69 -3.26
CA ARG A 472 3.25 -4.14 -3.38
C ARG A 472 2.80 -4.82 -2.09
N MET A 473 1.51 -4.68 -1.74
CA MET A 473 0.94 -5.19 -0.48
C MET A 473 0.07 -6.42 -0.65
N ASN A 474 -0.68 -6.53 -1.72
CA ASN A 474 -1.60 -7.64 -1.97
C ASN A 474 -1.03 -8.63 -3.00
N GLY A 475 -1.72 -9.72 -3.22
CA GLY A 475 -1.38 -10.74 -4.19
C GLY A 475 -0.13 -11.55 -3.80
N ARG A 476 0.36 -12.29 -4.78
CA ARG A 476 1.59 -13.08 -4.66
C ARG A 476 2.79 -12.20 -4.30
N ASP A 477 2.89 -11.04 -4.92
CA ASP A 477 4.06 -10.15 -4.79
C ASP A 477 4.08 -9.48 -3.41
N GLY A 478 2.91 -9.03 -2.91
CA GLY A 478 2.78 -8.51 -1.55
C GLY A 478 3.10 -9.55 -0.48
N LEU A 479 2.73 -10.81 -0.69
CA LEU A 479 3.08 -11.90 0.22
C LEU A 479 4.59 -12.19 0.21
N ARG A 480 5.20 -12.26 -0.98
CA ARG A 480 6.65 -12.50 -1.18
C ARG A 480 7.52 -11.32 -0.76
N ALA A 481 6.99 -10.10 -0.67
CA ALA A 481 7.71 -8.92 -0.20
C ALA A 481 8.26 -9.08 1.23
N TYR A 482 7.71 -10.00 2.01
CA TYR A 482 8.14 -10.32 3.38
C TYR A 482 9.01 -11.58 3.48
N THR A 483 9.67 -11.96 2.38
CA THR A 483 10.58 -13.11 2.34
C THR A 483 11.93 -12.75 1.75
N ASN A 484 12.97 -13.45 2.20
CA ASN A 484 14.26 -13.49 1.54
C ASN A 484 14.25 -14.61 0.49
N GLN A 485 14.37 -14.24 -0.78
CA GLN A 485 14.45 -15.19 -1.89
C GLN A 485 15.85 -15.78 -1.96
N LYS A 486 15.96 -17.11 -1.80
CA LYS A 486 17.22 -17.83 -1.88
C LYS A 486 17.25 -18.73 -3.12
N ALA A 487 18.17 -18.46 -4.02
CA ALA A 487 18.44 -19.36 -5.15
C ALA A 487 19.23 -20.59 -4.69
N VAL A 488 18.74 -21.77 -5.03
CA VAL A 488 19.39 -23.03 -4.70
C VAL A 488 19.55 -23.88 -5.96
N LEU A 489 20.78 -24.33 -6.19
CA LEU A 489 21.11 -25.19 -7.30
C LEU A 489 21.70 -26.52 -6.76
N THR A 490 21.13 -27.65 -7.17
CA THR A 490 21.53 -28.98 -6.72
C THR A 490 21.81 -29.91 -7.92
N ASP A 491 22.54 -30.97 -7.70
CA ASP A 491 22.74 -32.00 -8.74
C ASP A 491 21.44 -32.76 -9.03
N ARG A 492 21.20 -33.05 -10.30
CA ARG A 492 20.03 -33.81 -10.75
C ARG A 492 20.19 -35.32 -10.57
N PHE A 493 21.40 -35.83 -10.73
CA PHE A 493 21.68 -37.25 -10.85
C PHE A 493 22.62 -37.79 -9.77
N GLY A 494 22.70 -37.21 -8.60
CA GLY A 494 23.54 -37.72 -7.51
C GLY A 494 25.07 -37.71 -7.75
N PHE A 495 25.50 -37.38 -8.93
CA PHE A 495 26.91 -37.16 -9.29
C PHE A 495 27.06 -35.78 -9.94
N GLY A 496 28.04 -35.02 -9.49
CA GLY A 496 28.40 -33.74 -10.08
C GLY A 496 29.51 -33.88 -11.08
N VAL A 497 29.49 -33.10 -12.16
CA VAL A 497 30.64 -32.91 -13.02
C VAL A 497 31.34 -31.64 -12.51
N PRO A 498 32.45 -31.78 -11.74
CA PRO A 498 33.15 -30.62 -11.24
C PRO A 498 33.74 -29.83 -12.41
N PRO A 499 33.53 -28.52 -12.48
CA PRO A 499 34.23 -27.69 -13.46
C PRO A 499 35.72 -27.68 -13.12
N LYS A 500 36.54 -28.40 -13.91
CA LYS A 500 37.99 -28.37 -13.76
C LYS A 500 38.57 -27.11 -14.40
N LEU A 501 38.41 -25.99 -13.70
CA LEU A 501 38.93 -24.70 -14.15
C LEU A 501 40.44 -24.56 -13.85
N PHE A 502 40.92 -25.27 -12.86
CA PHE A 502 42.32 -25.18 -12.40
C PHE A 502 42.96 -26.57 -12.23
N PRO A 503 44.27 -26.70 -12.39
CA PRO A 503 45.17 -25.73 -13.02
C PRO A 503 44.85 -25.54 -14.50
N VAL A 504 45.03 -24.32 -15.02
CA VAL A 504 44.85 -24.01 -16.45
C VAL A 504 45.91 -24.75 -17.26
N LYS A 505 45.47 -25.40 -18.34
CA LYS A 505 46.36 -26.18 -19.24
C LYS A 505 46.37 -25.55 -20.64
N PRO A 506 47.48 -25.74 -21.41
CA PRO A 506 47.51 -25.31 -22.80
C PRO A 506 46.31 -25.86 -23.58
N GLY A 507 45.63 -25.01 -24.34
CA GLY A 507 44.43 -25.32 -25.11
C GLY A 507 43.10 -25.24 -24.35
N ASP A 508 43.10 -24.94 -23.07
CA ASP A 508 41.82 -24.77 -22.33
C ASP A 508 41.06 -23.50 -22.76
N TYR A 509 41.79 -22.43 -23.16
CA TYR A 509 41.19 -21.26 -23.78
C TYR A 509 40.44 -21.59 -25.09
N ASP A 510 41.11 -22.37 -25.98
CA ASP A 510 40.51 -22.77 -27.26
C ASP A 510 39.28 -23.65 -27.06
N LYS A 511 39.32 -24.57 -26.08
CA LYS A 511 38.16 -25.38 -25.72
C LYS A 511 37.02 -24.49 -25.20
N GLY A 512 37.33 -23.54 -24.34
CA GLY A 512 36.34 -22.56 -23.84
C GLY A 512 35.70 -21.78 -24.98
N ARG A 513 36.53 -21.25 -25.91
CA ARG A 513 36.07 -20.51 -27.08
C ARG A 513 35.13 -21.33 -27.97
N GLU A 514 35.54 -22.57 -28.32
CA GLU A 514 34.72 -23.44 -29.16
C GLU A 514 33.44 -23.90 -28.43
N THR A 515 33.48 -24.09 -27.11
CA THR A 515 32.27 -24.36 -26.30
C THR A 515 31.30 -23.21 -26.38
N VAL A 516 31.77 -21.98 -26.22
CA VAL A 516 30.92 -20.75 -26.32
C VAL A 516 30.32 -20.64 -27.73
N ARG A 517 31.13 -20.89 -28.77
CA ARG A 517 30.63 -20.89 -30.16
C ARG A 517 29.57 -21.96 -30.41
N LEU A 518 29.79 -23.18 -29.92
CA LEU A 518 28.81 -24.26 -30.02
C LEU A 518 27.47 -23.90 -29.36
N MET A 519 27.51 -23.25 -28.21
CA MET A 519 26.31 -22.91 -27.43
C MET A 519 25.55 -21.73 -28.03
N PHE A 520 26.27 -20.71 -28.50
CA PHE A 520 25.65 -19.38 -28.76
C PHE A 520 25.72 -18.92 -30.22
N ALA A 521 26.47 -19.55 -31.10
CA ALA A 521 26.50 -19.14 -32.49
C ALA A 521 25.10 -19.30 -33.13
N SER A 522 24.66 -18.32 -33.91
CA SER A 522 23.41 -18.39 -34.68
C SER A 522 23.53 -19.33 -35.90
N SER A 523 24.73 -19.43 -36.48
CA SER A 523 24.98 -20.25 -37.65
C SER A 523 25.15 -21.76 -37.29
N PRO A 524 24.34 -22.66 -37.86
CA PRO A 524 24.49 -24.10 -37.68
C PRO A 524 25.87 -24.61 -38.11
N TRP A 525 26.45 -23.99 -39.16
CA TRP A 525 27.79 -24.34 -39.66
C TRP A 525 28.89 -24.03 -38.64
N VAL A 526 28.80 -22.90 -37.97
CA VAL A 526 29.74 -22.56 -36.87
C VAL A 526 29.62 -23.55 -35.73
N LYS A 527 28.39 -23.94 -35.34
CA LYS A 527 28.17 -24.97 -34.32
C LYS A 527 28.80 -26.30 -34.69
N LEU A 528 28.59 -26.76 -35.94
CA LEU A 528 29.13 -28.01 -36.45
C LEU A 528 30.67 -27.98 -36.44
N THR A 529 31.28 -26.92 -36.96
CA THR A 529 32.75 -26.77 -36.97
C THR A 529 33.35 -26.72 -35.57
N SER A 530 32.62 -26.11 -34.60
CA SER A 530 33.05 -26.06 -33.19
C SER A 530 33.05 -27.47 -32.55
N ILE A 531 32.06 -28.32 -32.88
CA ILE A 531 32.05 -29.73 -32.42
C ILE A 531 33.33 -30.44 -32.88
N PHE A 532 33.64 -30.36 -34.18
CA PHE A 532 34.87 -31.03 -34.73
C PHE A 532 36.14 -30.49 -34.06
N ARG A 533 36.23 -29.18 -33.83
CA ARG A 533 37.39 -28.59 -33.14
C ARG A 533 37.51 -29.03 -31.69
N LEU A 534 36.38 -29.11 -30.95
CA LEU A 534 36.36 -29.62 -29.57
C LEU A 534 36.81 -31.08 -29.50
N ILE A 535 36.37 -31.91 -30.45
CA ILE A 535 36.84 -33.32 -30.56
C ILE A 535 38.33 -33.36 -30.79
N LYS A 536 38.89 -32.60 -31.76
CA LYS A 536 40.32 -32.52 -32.05
C LYS A 536 41.14 -32.07 -30.84
N LEU A 537 40.70 -31.01 -30.14
CA LEU A 537 41.36 -30.51 -28.93
C LEU A 537 41.28 -31.48 -27.73
N SER A 538 40.33 -32.43 -27.76
CA SER A 538 40.19 -33.47 -26.73
C SER A 538 41.03 -34.73 -27.05
N LEU A 539 41.16 -35.11 -28.33
CA LEU A 539 41.93 -36.26 -28.78
C LEU A 539 43.44 -35.98 -28.84
N GLY A 540 43.86 -34.77 -29.22
CA GLY A 540 45.27 -34.38 -29.28
C GLY A 540 46.04 -34.44 -27.95
N ARG A 541 45.35 -34.58 -26.83
CA ARG A 541 45.93 -34.83 -25.49
C ARG A 541 46.25 -36.31 -25.21
N ARG A 542 45.75 -37.27 -26.00
CA ARG A 542 46.05 -38.71 -25.82
C ARG A 542 47.30 -39.18 -26.54
N ALA A 543 47.80 -38.39 -27.50
CA ALA A 543 48.96 -38.71 -28.27
C ALA A 543 50.29 -38.14 -27.72
N GLY A 544 50.31 -37.52 -26.56
CA GLY A 544 51.46 -36.90 -25.92
C GLY A 544 51.69 -37.39 -24.47
N LYS A 545 51.37 -38.66 -24.19
CA LYS A 545 51.80 -39.37 -22.97
C LYS A 545 52.74 -40.52 -23.37
#